data_0734cc3b59bcd50cc9ecbcfd0b7162fd
#
_entry.id   0734cc3b59bcd50cc9ecbcfd0b7162fd
#
_cell.length_a   1.000
_cell.length_b   1.000
_cell.length_c   1.000
_cell.angle_alpha   90.00
_cell.angle_beta   90.00
_cell.angle_gamma   90.00
#
_symmetry.space_group_name_H-M   'P 1'
#
loop_
_entity.id
_entity.type
_entity.pdbx_description
1 polymer ?
#
loop_
_entity_poly.entity_id
_entity_poly.type
_entity_poly.pdbx_seq_one_letter_code
_entity_poly.pdbx_strand_id
1 'polypeptide(L)'
;MTRLIPAALVAAAFFATAAQAADPVTTPSGLVFQSLKEGTGASPTARDTVRVHYRGYFPDSGKEFDSSIARGQPIDFPLNGVIPCWTEALQKMKAGGKAKLTCPAAIAYGSRGAQGVIPPNATLNFDVELISVKGK
;
A
#
# COMPACT_ATOMS: atom_id res chain seq x y z
N MET A 1 41.98 -33.14 2.99
CA MET A 1 41.66 -32.70 2.97
C MET A 1 40.75 -32.00 2.76
N THR A 2 40.22 -31.71 2.56
CA THR A 2 39.65 -31.12 2.50
C THR A 2 38.97 -30.31 2.26
N ARG A 3 38.54 -29.79 2.05
CA ARG A 3 38.04 -29.01 1.97
C ARG A 3 37.10 -28.61 1.58
N LEU A 4 36.62 -28.29 1.23
CA LEU A 4 35.78 -28.05 0.88
C LEU A 4 34.79 -27.33 1.20
N ILE A 5 34.14 -27.10 1.42
CA ILE A 5 33.47 -26.43 2.01
C ILE A 5 32.87 -25.37 1.55
N PRO A 6 33.33 -24.83 1.19
CA PRO A 6 33.03 -23.68 0.74
C PRO A 6 31.74 -23.44 0.21
N ALA A 7 31.33 -24.20 -0.47
CA ALA A 7 30.21 -23.98 -1.14
C ALA A 7 29.12 -23.42 -0.40
N ALA A 8 28.98 -23.77 0.68
CA ALA A 8 27.95 -23.32 1.38
C ALA A 8 27.57 -21.99 1.30
N LEU A 9 28.41 -21.19 1.39
CA LEU A 9 28.14 -19.90 1.44
C LEU A 9 27.38 -19.36 0.45
N VAL A 10 27.50 -19.75 -0.57
CA VAL A 10 26.96 -19.13 -1.56
C VAL A 10 25.53 -18.94 -1.41
N ALA A 11 24.85 -19.87 -1.04
CA ALA A 11 23.51 -19.76 -1.01
C ALA A 11 23.01 -18.59 -0.32
N ALA A 12 23.59 -18.30 0.68
CA ALA A 12 23.15 -17.22 1.42
C ALA A 12 22.96 -16.01 0.63
N ALA A 13 23.73 -15.84 -0.25
CA ALA A 13 23.72 -14.63 -0.97
C ALA A 13 22.41 -14.37 -1.54
N PHE A 14 21.71 -15.31 -1.95
CA PHE A 14 20.61 -15.05 -2.58
C PHE A 14 19.60 -14.45 -1.83
N PHE A 15 19.39 -14.77 -0.66
CA PHE A 15 18.45 -14.23 0.05
C PHE A 15 18.50 -12.85 0.20
N ALA A 16 19.60 -12.38 0.32
CA ALA A 16 19.81 -11.01 0.56
C ALA A 16 19.12 -10.19 -0.42
N THR A 17 18.91 -10.72 -1.55
CA THR A 17 18.39 -9.86 -2.53
C THR A 17 16.92 -9.92 -2.51
N ALA A 18 16.35 -10.68 -1.68
CA ALA A 18 14.95 -10.80 -1.71
C ALA A 18 14.32 -9.46 -1.48
N ALA A 19 13.18 -9.31 -1.98
CA ALA A 19 12.47 -8.11 -1.88
C ALA A 19 12.30 -7.73 -0.46
N GLN A 20 12.71 -6.57 -0.10
CA GLN A 20 12.53 -6.11 1.20
C GLN A 20 11.72 -4.89 1.19
N ALA A 21 10.88 -4.69 2.16
CA ALA A 21 10.12 -3.47 2.32
C ALA A 21 11.08 -2.33 2.61
N ALA A 22 10.82 -1.20 2.04
CA ALA A 22 11.56 0.01 2.38
C ALA A 22 11.13 0.48 3.76
N ASP A 23 11.89 1.37 4.36
CA ASP A 23 11.48 1.94 5.64
C ASP A 23 10.26 2.83 5.46
N PRO A 24 9.38 2.89 6.44
CA PRO A 24 8.23 3.78 6.36
C PRO A 24 8.66 5.24 6.34
N VAL A 25 7.96 6.05 5.57
CA VAL A 25 8.23 7.48 5.47
C VAL A 25 6.97 8.23 5.84
N THR A 26 7.10 9.22 6.72
CA THR A 26 5.95 10.07 7.08
C THR A 26 6.02 11.36 6.26
N THR A 27 4.95 11.65 5.56
CA THR A 27 4.90 12.86 4.71
C THR A 27 4.34 14.04 5.52
N PRO A 28 4.44 15.27 5.02
CA PRO A 28 3.91 16.42 5.72
C PRO A 28 2.42 16.36 6.03
N SER A 29 1.65 15.62 5.26
CA SER A 29 0.22 15.48 5.50
C SER A 29 -0.08 14.53 6.66
N GLY A 30 0.91 13.80 7.13
CA GLY A 30 0.74 12.79 8.16
C GLY A 30 0.59 11.38 7.63
N LEU A 31 0.57 11.21 6.32
CA LEU A 31 0.55 9.87 5.73
C LEU A 31 1.83 9.13 6.08
N VAL A 32 1.71 7.89 6.54
CA VAL A 32 2.87 7.03 6.67
C VAL A 32 2.84 6.05 5.51
N PHE A 33 3.84 6.11 4.65
CA PHE A 33 3.91 5.32 3.43
C PHE A 33 5.08 4.36 3.51
N GLN A 34 4.81 3.08 3.32
CA GLN A 34 5.87 2.09 3.28
C GLN A 34 5.77 1.29 1.99
N SER A 35 6.78 1.36 1.15
CA SER A 35 6.81 0.57 -0.07
C SER A 35 7.14 -0.86 0.30
N LEU A 36 6.30 -1.79 -0.09
CA LEU A 36 6.53 -3.22 0.16
C LEU A 36 7.11 -3.88 -1.08
N LYS A 37 6.79 -3.36 -2.24
CA LYS A 37 7.31 -3.86 -3.50
C LYS A 37 7.28 -2.73 -4.49
N GLU A 38 8.38 -2.48 -5.19
CA GLU A 38 8.41 -1.45 -6.21
C GLU A 38 7.80 -1.96 -7.50
N GLY A 39 6.94 -1.15 -8.08
CA GLY A 39 6.40 -1.47 -9.40
C GLY A 39 7.34 -1.00 -10.49
N THR A 40 7.07 -1.42 -11.69
CA THR A 40 7.88 -1.02 -12.85
C THR A 40 7.05 -0.30 -13.90
N GLY A 41 5.75 -0.18 -13.70
CA GLY A 41 4.89 0.48 -14.67
C GLY A 41 4.75 1.97 -14.44
N ALA A 42 3.69 2.53 -14.96
CA ALA A 42 3.46 3.97 -14.86
C ALA A 42 3.02 4.38 -13.46
N SER A 43 3.29 5.61 -13.09
CA SER A 43 2.75 6.21 -11.87
C SER A 43 1.52 7.01 -12.24
N PRO A 44 0.48 6.98 -11.43
CA PRO A 44 -0.71 7.77 -11.73
C PRO A 44 -0.55 9.22 -11.31
N THR A 45 -1.38 10.08 -11.91
CA THR A 45 -1.54 11.45 -11.45
C THR A 45 -2.86 11.54 -10.71
N ALA A 46 -3.13 12.68 -10.07
CA ALA A 46 -4.35 12.86 -9.32
C ALA A 46 -5.62 12.74 -10.18
N ARG A 47 -5.49 12.86 -11.50
CA ARG A 47 -6.65 12.78 -12.37
C ARG A 47 -6.86 11.41 -12.96
N ASP A 48 -5.95 10.50 -12.73
CA ASP A 48 -6.03 9.18 -13.33
C ASP A 48 -6.96 8.26 -12.55
N THR A 49 -7.47 7.26 -13.23
CA THR A 49 -8.20 6.16 -12.59
C THR A 49 -7.23 5.00 -12.44
N VAL A 50 -7.22 4.40 -11.29
CA VAL A 50 -6.32 3.29 -10.98
C VAL A 50 -7.10 2.03 -10.72
N ARG A 51 -6.50 0.90 -11.02
CA ARG A 51 -7.04 -0.41 -10.67
C ARG A 51 -6.20 -0.97 -9.55
N VAL A 52 -6.83 -1.32 -8.43
CA VAL A 52 -6.13 -1.74 -7.23
C VAL A 52 -6.76 -2.94 -6.58
N HIS A 53 -5.94 -3.68 -5.85
CA HIS A 53 -6.43 -4.56 -4.79
C HIS A 53 -6.05 -3.90 -3.48
N TYR A 54 -6.90 -3.99 -2.49
CA TYR A 54 -6.61 -3.39 -1.21
C TYR A 54 -7.29 -4.11 -0.05
N ARG A 55 -6.77 -3.88 1.13
CA ARG A 55 -7.35 -4.34 2.36
C ARG A 55 -7.25 -3.20 3.35
N GLY A 56 -8.35 -2.78 3.95
CA GLY A 56 -8.36 -1.74 4.97
C GLY A 56 -8.64 -2.36 6.32
N TYR A 57 -7.90 -1.95 7.34
CA TYR A 57 -8.05 -2.50 8.66
C TYR A 57 -7.67 -1.46 9.72
N PHE A 58 -8.16 -1.66 10.93
CA PHE A 58 -7.86 -0.75 12.04
C PHE A 58 -6.52 -1.11 12.65
N PRO A 59 -5.63 -0.14 12.87
CA PRO A 59 -4.29 -0.41 13.39
C PRO A 59 -4.31 -1.11 14.75
N ASP A 60 -5.24 -0.72 15.63
CA ASP A 60 -5.27 -1.23 16.98
C ASP A 60 -5.69 -2.68 17.07
N SER A 61 -6.77 -3.01 16.45
CA SER A 61 -7.35 -4.35 16.55
C SER A 61 -6.96 -5.27 15.42
N GLY A 62 -6.52 -4.68 14.30
CA GLY A 62 -6.27 -5.44 13.08
C GLY A 62 -7.56 -5.85 12.37
N LYS A 63 -8.71 -5.36 12.85
CA LYS A 63 -9.98 -5.77 12.27
C LYS A 63 -10.14 -5.16 10.90
N GLU A 64 -10.44 -5.99 9.93
CA GLU A 64 -10.66 -5.56 8.55
C GLU A 64 -12.02 -4.91 8.42
N PHE A 65 -12.09 -3.78 7.75
CA PHE A 65 -13.36 -3.11 7.49
C PHE A 65 -13.74 -3.14 6.01
N ASP A 66 -12.79 -3.39 5.12
CA ASP A 66 -13.06 -3.49 3.71
C ASP A 66 -11.92 -4.20 3.00
N SER A 67 -12.20 -4.96 1.95
CA SER A 67 -11.15 -5.66 1.21
C SER A 67 -11.63 -6.10 -0.15
N SER A 68 -10.98 -5.61 -1.20
CA SER A 68 -11.22 -6.12 -2.54
C SER A 68 -10.65 -7.52 -2.68
N ILE A 69 -9.61 -7.82 -1.91
CA ILE A 69 -8.97 -9.14 -1.94
C ILE A 69 -9.96 -10.18 -1.44
N ALA A 70 -10.67 -9.89 -0.37
CA ALA A 70 -11.67 -10.81 0.17
C ALA A 70 -12.82 -11.06 -0.81
N ARG A 71 -13.14 -10.05 -1.64
CA ARG A 71 -14.19 -10.19 -2.63
C ARG A 71 -13.71 -10.86 -3.91
N GLY A 72 -12.38 -11.00 -4.05
CA GLY A 72 -11.81 -11.66 -5.22
C GLY A 72 -11.77 -10.83 -6.49
N GLN A 73 -12.00 -9.53 -6.39
CA GLN A 73 -11.99 -8.66 -7.57
C GLN A 73 -11.35 -7.33 -7.32
N PRO A 74 -10.45 -6.89 -8.20
CA PRO A 74 -9.88 -5.55 -8.08
C PRO A 74 -10.94 -4.51 -8.38
N ILE A 75 -10.69 -3.30 -7.94
CA ILE A 75 -11.61 -2.20 -8.11
C ILE A 75 -10.92 -1.03 -8.77
N ASP A 76 -11.65 -0.31 -9.60
CA ASP A 76 -11.16 0.91 -10.24
C ASP A 76 -11.64 2.12 -9.46
N PHE A 77 -10.72 3.03 -9.16
CA PHE A 77 -11.04 4.27 -8.47
C PHE A 77 -10.42 5.47 -9.18
N PRO A 78 -11.17 6.57 -9.33
CA PRO A 78 -10.57 7.81 -9.77
C PRO A 78 -9.82 8.39 -8.59
N LEU A 79 -8.56 8.78 -8.76
CA LEU A 79 -7.75 9.25 -7.64
C LEU A 79 -8.26 10.55 -7.04
N ASN A 80 -9.02 11.34 -7.78
CA ASN A 80 -9.58 12.55 -7.23
C ASN A 80 -10.93 12.30 -6.54
N GLY A 81 -11.37 11.06 -6.45
CA GLY A 81 -12.63 10.69 -5.82
C GLY A 81 -12.46 9.77 -4.61
N VAL A 82 -11.26 9.69 -4.05
CA VAL A 82 -10.98 8.84 -2.89
C VAL A 82 -10.47 9.71 -1.73
N ILE A 83 -10.25 9.11 -0.57
CA ILE A 83 -9.74 9.87 0.58
C ILE A 83 -8.37 10.47 0.23
N PRO A 84 -8.03 11.63 0.77
CA PRO A 84 -6.78 12.31 0.45
C PRO A 84 -5.54 11.45 0.65
N CYS A 85 -5.55 10.59 1.65
CA CYS A 85 -4.46 9.68 1.92
C CYS A 85 -4.14 8.83 0.68
N TRP A 86 -5.15 8.30 0.03
CA TRP A 86 -4.98 7.49 -1.18
C TRP A 86 -4.56 8.33 -2.37
N THR A 87 -5.13 9.52 -2.52
CA THR A 87 -4.76 10.40 -3.63
C THR A 87 -3.26 10.70 -3.57
N GLU A 88 -2.74 10.94 -2.39
CA GLU A 88 -1.33 11.18 -2.22
C GLU A 88 -0.50 9.91 -2.40
N ALA A 89 -0.88 8.86 -1.74
CA ALA A 89 -0.08 7.64 -1.70
C ALA A 89 0.07 6.96 -3.05
N LEU A 90 -1.02 6.86 -3.80
CA LEU A 90 -0.98 6.15 -5.07
C LEU A 90 -0.10 6.87 -6.09
N GLN A 91 0.04 8.17 -5.99
CA GLN A 91 0.92 8.93 -6.87
C GLN A 91 2.40 8.65 -6.57
N LYS A 92 2.70 8.03 -5.42
CA LYS A 92 4.06 7.65 -5.08
C LYS A 92 4.37 6.24 -5.55
N MET A 93 3.39 5.53 -6.10
CA MET A 93 3.54 4.15 -6.51
C MET A 93 3.64 4.04 -8.03
N LYS A 94 4.06 2.88 -8.50
CA LYS A 94 4.04 2.53 -9.91
C LYS A 94 3.25 1.25 -10.07
N ALA A 95 2.63 1.08 -11.22
CA ALA A 95 1.87 -0.13 -11.49
C ALA A 95 2.73 -1.38 -11.24
N GLY A 96 2.19 -2.34 -10.58
CA GLY A 96 2.90 -3.54 -10.15
C GLY A 96 3.42 -3.44 -8.73
N GLY A 97 3.33 -2.28 -8.10
CA GLY A 97 3.85 -2.06 -6.76
C GLY A 97 2.86 -2.38 -5.66
N LYS A 98 3.38 -2.53 -4.45
CA LYS A 98 2.57 -2.75 -3.25
C LYS A 98 3.06 -1.83 -2.16
N ALA A 99 2.16 -1.33 -1.34
CA ALA A 99 2.52 -0.45 -0.25
C ALA A 99 1.59 -0.61 0.93
N LYS A 100 2.09 -0.24 2.09
CA LYS A 100 1.27 -0.16 3.29
C LYS A 100 1.11 1.33 3.61
N LEU A 101 -0.11 1.74 3.89
CA LEU A 101 -0.43 3.10 4.20
C LEU A 101 -1.01 3.18 5.59
N THR A 102 -0.60 4.20 6.37
CA THR A 102 -1.29 4.54 7.60
C THR A 102 -1.85 5.94 7.41
N CYS A 103 -3.15 6.05 7.47
CA CYS A 103 -3.88 7.26 7.17
C CYS A 103 -4.47 7.85 8.43
N PRO A 104 -3.93 8.98 8.94
CA PRO A 104 -4.57 9.66 10.05
C PRO A 104 -5.96 10.13 9.64
N ALA A 105 -6.85 10.28 10.61
CA ALA A 105 -8.22 10.66 10.32
C ALA A 105 -8.34 11.92 9.46
N ALA A 106 -7.47 12.89 9.64
CA ALA A 106 -7.54 14.14 8.90
C ALA A 106 -7.43 13.95 7.37
N ILE A 107 -6.79 12.90 6.92
CA ILE A 107 -6.69 12.60 5.50
C ILE A 107 -7.42 11.30 5.15
N ALA A 108 -8.29 10.87 6.01
CA ALA A 108 -9.15 9.71 5.80
C ALA A 108 -10.60 10.16 5.91
N TYR A 109 -11.33 9.72 6.92
CA TYR A 109 -12.75 10.06 7.03
C TYR A 109 -13.04 11.12 8.10
N GLY A 110 -12.00 11.65 8.73
CA GLY A 110 -12.10 12.79 9.63
C GLY A 110 -12.99 12.57 10.85
N SER A 111 -13.55 13.65 11.34
CA SER A 111 -14.39 13.61 12.52
C SER A 111 -15.76 12.99 12.23
N ARG A 112 -16.14 12.84 10.96
CA ARG A 112 -17.40 12.26 10.65
C ARG A 112 -17.36 10.77 10.62
N GLY A 113 -16.23 10.18 10.24
CA GLY A 113 -16.12 8.76 9.97
C GLY A 113 -16.95 8.37 8.76
N ALA A 114 -17.25 7.10 8.64
CA ALA A 114 -18.12 6.57 7.60
C ALA A 114 -19.15 5.72 8.33
N GLN A 115 -20.40 6.14 8.27
CA GLN A 115 -21.44 5.58 9.08
C GLN A 115 -21.51 4.08 9.00
N GLY A 116 -21.51 3.44 10.14
CA GLY A 116 -21.63 1.99 10.23
C GLY A 116 -20.33 1.22 9.98
N VAL A 117 -19.28 1.90 9.53
CA VAL A 117 -18.04 1.22 9.16
C VAL A 117 -16.84 1.83 9.83
N ILE A 118 -16.68 3.15 9.73
CA ILE A 118 -15.52 3.86 10.26
C ILE A 118 -15.97 4.81 11.37
N PRO A 119 -15.45 4.66 12.58
CA PRO A 119 -15.81 5.58 13.65
C PRO A 119 -15.18 6.96 13.45
N PRO A 120 -15.66 7.98 14.14
CA PRO A 120 -15.07 9.30 14.05
C PRO A 120 -13.61 9.30 14.49
N ASN A 121 -12.81 10.10 13.86
CA ASN A 121 -11.42 10.30 14.20
C ASN A 121 -10.56 9.04 14.17
N ALA A 122 -10.86 8.12 13.27
CA ALA A 122 -10.13 6.85 13.19
C ALA A 122 -8.91 6.95 12.29
N THR A 123 -7.80 6.42 12.76
CA THR A 123 -6.63 6.18 11.93
C THR A 123 -6.83 4.84 11.25
N LEU A 124 -6.51 4.75 9.98
CA LEU A 124 -6.74 3.55 9.19
C LEU A 124 -5.44 3.04 8.57
N ASN A 125 -5.30 1.75 8.47
CA ASN A 125 -4.22 1.13 7.72
C ASN A 125 -4.79 0.53 6.45
N PHE A 126 -4.02 0.59 5.37
CA PHE A 126 -4.37 -0.07 4.12
C PHE A 126 -3.16 -0.78 3.55
N ASP A 127 -3.38 -1.98 3.06
CA ASP A 127 -2.40 -2.66 2.21
C ASP A 127 -2.96 -2.49 0.80
N VAL A 128 -2.18 -1.93 -0.11
CA VAL A 128 -2.63 -1.60 -1.46
C VAL A 128 -1.69 -2.17 -2.49
N GLU A 129 -2.25 -2.79 -3.51
CA GLU A 129 -1.50 -3.19 -4.69
C GLU A 129 -2.01 -2.38 -5.86
N LEU A 130 -1.14 -1.60 -6.50
CA LEU A 130 -1.52 -0.86 -7.69
C LEU A 130 -1.33 -1.78 -8.89
N ILE A 131 -2.41 -2.21 -9.49
CA ILE A 131 -2.37 -3.17 -10.58
C ILE A 131 -2.08 -2.46 -11.90
N SER A 132 -2.80 -1.41 -12.17
CA SER A 132 -2.62 -0.66 -13.42
C SER A 132 -3.17 0.76 -13.29
N VAL A 133 -2.73 1.61 -14.21
CA VAL A 133 -3.23 2.97 -14.32
C VAL A 133 -3.94 3.05 -15.65
N LYS A 134 -5.22 3.41 -15.67
CA LYS A 134 -5.99 3.37 -16.89
C LYS A 134 -5.44 4.34 -17.92
N GLY A 135 -5.29 3.86 -19.12
CA GLY A 135 -4.77 4.70 -20.21
C GLY A 135 -3.25 4.81 -20.25
N LYS A 136 -2.57 4.11 -19.38
CA LYS A 136 -1.10 4.22 -19.36
C LYS A 136 -0.40 2.88 -19.36
#